data_efcc158fe8edff18a1cdccff87540c6c
#
_entry.id   efcc158fe8edff18a1cdccff87540c6c
#
_cell.length_a   1.000
_cell.length_b   1.000
_cell.length_c   1.000
_cell.angle_alpha   90.00
_cell.angle_beta   90.00
_cell.angle_gamma   90.00
#
_symmetry.space_group_name_H-M   'P 1'
#
loop_
_entity.id
_entity.type
_entity.pdbx_description
1 polymer ?
#
loop_
_entity_poly.entity_id
_entity_poly.type
_entity_poly.pdbx_seq_one_letter_code
_entity_poly.pdbx_strand_id
1 'polypeptide(L)'
;KTYFQWMENIRPWCISRQIWWGHQIPVWYGPDGKEFCAETEEEAKNLAVDFYKADKIILKRDQDVLDTWFSSALWPFSTLGWPNKEQTLDTFYPNSVLVTGFDIIFFWVARMMMMGNKFMSETPFKTVYVHALVRDEKGQKMSKSKGNVIDPLEIIDKYGADTLRFTLTSLNTPGRDVRLSEQRIAGYRNFVTKITNAYKFAEFKGIYPFTDNGKVNPNHIFNIWIINEFQELYKKVQENYEKYYFHEVANQLYHFTWHTFCDWYIELSKNLLDDNQFRDETKQTFHLVFNSLLQLLHPVIPFITEKLWGKNNKDILMSHQWDYVDLKTVSEHVSKTKLFIDFIEEYRSIEKLFEIKKEDTVEIFSKNQLIQTILEDNKKTFEFLTRKKLSSSHKDNSVTLPFKEFDFEISTSQIDKSKIKEKLQENKSSLEKEKNTIDKNLSNENFVSKAPKDLIDQNKERQSSINMELSKIDSILINIQ
;
A
#
# COMPACT_ATOMS: atom_id res chain seq x y z
N LYS A 1 -19.91 15.79 -5.75
CA LYS A 1 -21.30 15.66 -6.25
C LYS A 1 -22.29 15.59 -5.07
N THR A 2 -22.19 14.63 -4.17
CA THR A 2 -23.11 14.43 -3.03
C THR A 2 -23.18 15.65 -2.09
N TYR A 3 -22.02 16.25 -1.75
CA TYR A 3 -21.96 17.46 -0.92
C TYR A 3 -22.76 18.61 -1.53
N PHE A 4 -22.54 18.94 -2.80
CA PHE A 4 -23.25 20.03 -3.48
C PHE A 4 -24.73 19.78 -3.56
N GLN A 5 -25.15 18.54 -3.87
CA GLN A 5 -26.55 18.15 -3.90
C GLN A 5 -27.25 18.37 -2.57
N TRP A 6 -26.57 18.09 -1.46
CA TRP A 6 -27.13 18.34 -0.12
C TRP A 6 -27.17 19.83 0.19
N MET A 7 -26.14 20.60 -0.13
CA MET A 7 -26.10 22.03 0.13
C MET A 7 -27.14 22.80 -0.67
N GLU A 8 -27.37 22.44 -1.92
CA GLU A 8 -28.38 23.05 -2.79
C GLU A 8 -29.82 22.77 -2.32
N ASN A 9 -30.04 21.66 -1.61
CA ASN A 9 -31.33 21.23 -1.10
C ASN A 9 -31.40 21.25 0.44
N ILE A 10 -30.60 22.10 1.10
CA ILE A 10 -30.55 22.17 2.54
C ILE A 10 -31.90 22.58 3.13
N ARG A 11 -32.30 21.89 4.20
CA ARG A 11 -33.56 22.17 4.93
C ARG A 11 -33.26 22.81 6.28
N PRO A 12 -34.25 23.54 6.87
CA PRO A 12 -34.14 24.03 8.24
C PRO A 12 -33.77 22.92 9.21
N TRP A 13 -32.90 23.26 10.15
CA TRP A 13 -32.41 22.33 11.16
C TRP A 13 -32.79 22.80 12.54
N CYS A 14 -33.63 22.02 13.24
CA CYS A 14 -33.96 22.26 14.64
C CYS A 14 -32.73 21.87 15.50
N ILE A 15 -32.18 22.81 16.23
CA ILE A 15 -30.98 22.63 17.04
C ILE A 15 -31.27 22.28 18.50
N SER A 16 -32.52 22.28 18.96
CA SER A 16 -32.88 21.91 20.31
C SER A 16 -33.14 20.42 20.46
N ARG A 17 -32.76 19.84 21.60
CA ARG A 17 -32.99 18.45 21.98
C ARG A 17 -33.47 18.35 23.41
N GLN A 18 -34.47 17.47 23.62
CA GLN A 18 -35.07 17.14 24.91
C GLN A 18 -34.38 15.90 25.49
N ILE A 19 -33.14 16.02 25.85
CA ILE A 19 -32.31 14.96 26.44
C ILE A 19 -31.67 15.46 27.74
N TRP A 20 -31.28 14.54 28.60
CA TRP A 20 -30.79 14.88 29.93
C TRP A 20 -29.32 15.38 29.92
N TRP A 21 -28.59 15.07 28.89
CA TRP A 21 -27.17 15.43 28.80
C TRP A 21 -26.88 16.23 27.53
N GLY A 22 -26.16 17.34 27.70
CA GLY A 22 -25.75 18.22 26.61
C GLY A 22 -25.48 19.63 27.08
N HIS A 23 -25.18 20.52 26.11
CA HIS A 23 -25.02 21.96 26.37
C HIS A 23 -26.38 22.64 26.39
N GLN A 24 -26.82 23.08 27.57
CA GLN A 24 -28.10 23.79 27.71
C GLN A 24 -28.10 25.06 26.85
N ILE A 25 -29.21 25.29 26.14
CA ILE A 25 -29.37 26.46 25.28
C ILE A 25 -29.25 27.75 26.12
N PRO A 26 -28.32 28.68 25.77
CA PRO A 26 -28.04 29.87 26.55
C PRO A 26 -29.03 31.00 26.23
N VAL A 27 -30.34 30.70 26.34
CA VAL A 27 -31.43 31.64 26.03
C VAL A 27 -32.39 31.70 27.20
N TRP A 28 -32.79 32.94 27.55
CA TRP A 28 -33.80 33.24 28.55
C TRP A 28 -34.94 33.99 27.89
N TYR A 29 -36.16 33.61 28.25
CA TYR A 29 -37.38 34.18 27.71
C TYR A 29 -37.99 35.20 28.70
N GLY A 30 -38.33 36.36 28.20
CA GLY A 30 -39.06 37.39 28.93
C GLY A 30 -40.54 37.08 29.04
N PRO A 31 -41.34 37.91 29.74
CA PRO A 31 -42.78 37.70 29.99
C PRO A 31 -43.60 37.63 28.70
N ASP A 32 -43.19 38.27 27.65
CA ASP A 32 -43.84 38.33 26.35
C ASP A 32 -43.22 37.33 25.32
N GLY A 33 -42.29 36.47 25.79
CA GLY A 33 -41.56 35.54 24.95
C GLY A 33 -40.36 36.10 24.21
N LYS A 34 -39.95 37.32 24.51
CA LYS A 34 -38.72 37.92 23.97
C LYS A 34 -37.51 37.12 24.43
N GLU A 35 -36.62 36.83 23.50
CA GLU A 35 -35.40 36.00 23.68
C GLU A 35 -34.20 36.89 24.06
N PHE A 36 -33.45 36.45 25.08
CA PHE A 36 -32.19 37.04 25.52
C PHE A 36 -31.12 35.95 25.54
N CYS A 37 -30.13 36.07 24.66
CA CYS A 37 -29.02 35.14 24.60
C CYS A 37 -27.85 35.68 25.41
N ALA A 38 -27.38 34.93 26.41
CA ALA A 38 -26.30 35.32 27.29
C ALA A 38 -25.57 34.10 27.87
N GLU A 39 -24.37 34.27 28.39
CA GLU A 39 -23.63 33.18 29.06
C GLU A 39 -24.18 32.87 30.44
N THR A 40 -24.62 33.93 31.15
CA THR A 40 -25.11 33.85 32.53
C THR A 40 -26.51 34.44 32.67
N GLU A 41 -27.21 34.01 33.72
CA GLU A 41 -28.53 34.55 34.05
C GLU A 41 -28.47 36.06 34.39
N GLU A 42 -27.36 36.51 35.00
CA GLU A 42 -27.14 37.90 35.36
C GLU A 42 -27.04 38.79 34.12
N GLU A 43 -26.26 38.33 33.11
CA GLU A 43 -26.17 39.03 31.84
C GLU A 43 -27.52 39.07 31.12
N ALA A 44 -28.25 37.95 31.12
CA ALA A 44 -29.58 37.91 30.55
C ALA A 44 -30.54 38.88 31.24
N LYS A 45 -30.50 38.99 32.57
CA LYS A 45 -31.26 39.96 33.34
C LYS A 45 -30.89 41.39 32.97
N ASN A 46 -29.62 41.70 32.84
CA ASN A 46 -29.17 43.05 32.45
C ASN A 46 -29.69 43.42 31.06
N LEU A 47 -29.60 42.48 30.08
CA LEU A 47 -30.14 42.70 28.75
C LEU A 47 -31.67 42.92 28.78
N ALA A 48 -32.39 42.17 29.61
CA ALA A 48 -33.82 42.31 29.76
C ALA A 48 -34.22 43.64 30.44
N VAL A 49 -33.51 44.05 31.50
CA VAL A 49 -33.69 45.37 32.15
C VAL A 49 -33.49 46.49 31.15
N ASP A 50 -32.47 46.42 30.35
CA ASP A 50 -32.21 47.41 29.31
C ASP A 50 -33.28 47.43 28.22
N PHE A 51 -33.83 46.29 27.85
CA PHE A 51 -34.90 46.21 26.86
C PHE A 51 -36.25 46.68 27.39
N TYR A 52 -36.66 46.16 28.54
CA TYR A 52 -37.98 46.49 29.11
C TYR A 52 -38.00 47.80 29.91
N LYS A 53 -36.87 48.39 30.23
CA LYS A 53 -36.75 49.56 31.08
C LYS A 53 -37.43 49.38 32.43
N ALA A 54 -37.32 48.19 33.03
CA ALA A 54 -37.95 47.79 34.28
C ALA A 54 -36.97 47.04 35.18
N ASP A 55 -36.93 47.32 36.48
CA ASP A 55 -35.96 46.76 37.42
C ASP A 55 -36.20 45.33 37.86
N LYS A 56 -37.41 44.80 37.67
CA LYS A 56 -37.79 43.45 38.09
C LYS A 56 -38.44 42.70 36.92
N ILE A 57 -37.66 41.84 36.28
CA ILE A 57 -38.12 41.02 35.18
C ILE A 57 -37.88 39.57 35.55
N ILE A 58 -38.91 38.72 35.38
CA ILE A 58 -38.79 37.27 35.55
C ILE A 58 -38.43 36.70 34.22
N LEU A 59 -37.27 36.06 34.15
CA LEU A 59 -36.78 35.33 32.97
C LEU A 59 -36.93 33.81 33.18
N LYS A 60 -37.29 33.11 32.14
CA LYS A 60 -37.31 31.64 32.10
C LYS A 60 -36.27 31.15 31.16
N ARG A 61 -35.28 30.40 31.69
CA ARG A 61 -34.25 29.77 30.86
C ARG A 61 -34.83 28.66 30.01
N ASP A 62 -34.32 28.50 28.78
CA ASP A 62 -34.60 27.36 27.93
C ASP A 62 -34.17 26.06 28.61
N GLN A 63 -35.01 25.02 28.58
CA GLN A 63 -34.73 23.74 29.23
C GLN A 63 -34.08 22.74 28.32
N ASP A 64 -34.09 22.98 27.00
CA ASP A 64 -33.51 22.12 26.01
C ASP A 64 -31.99 22.27 25.95
N VAL A 65 -31.37 21.29 25.35
CA VAL A 65 -29.93 21.30 25.06
C VAL A 65 -29.67 21.42 23.57
N LEU A 66 -28.50 21.89 23.19
CA LEU A 66 -28.08 21.97 21.79
C LEU A 66 -27.85 20.57 21.21
N ASP A 67 -28.22 20.40 19.95
CA ASP A 67 -27.86 19.23 19.15
C ASP A 67 -26.33 19.01 19.16
N THR A 68 -25.90 17.77 19.32
CA THR A 68 -24.46 17.40 19.33
C THR A 68 -23.72 17.93 18.11
N TRP A 69 -24.37 17.92 16.95
CA TRP A 69 -23.76 18.41 15.72
C TRP A 69 -23.58 19.92 15.66
N PHE A 70 -24.31 20.67 16.50
CA PHE A 70 -24.08 22.10 16.64
C PHE A 70 -22.75 22.38 17.33
N SER A 71 -22.50 21.77 18.47
CA SER A 71 -21.25 21.93 19.21
C SER A 71 -20.06 21.37 18.42
N SER A 72 -20.20 20.18 17.80
CA SER A 72 -19.16 19.58 17.01
C SER A 72 -18.80 20.33 15.72
N ALA A 73 -19.72 21.17 15.23
CA ALA A 73 -19.46 22.05 14.10
C ALA A 73 -18.46 23.19 14.41
N LEU A 74 -18.27 23.51 15.69
CA LEU A 74 -17.30 24.51 16.14
C LEU A 74 -15.89 23.93 16.35
N TRP A 75 -15.76 22.62 16.31
CA TRP A 75 -14.52 21.90 16.66
C TRP A 75 -13.25 22.42 16.00
N PRO A 76 -13.21 22.75 14.67
CA PRO A 76 -11.98 23.17 13.99
C PRO A 76 -11.30 24.40 14.58
N PHE A 77 -12.03 25.26 15.29
CA PHE A 77 -11.53 26.50 15.85
C PHE A 77 -11.76 26.61 17.36
N SER A 78 -12.82 26.05 17.93
CA SER A 78 -13.09 26.12 19.37
C SER A 78 -12.02 25.39 20.20
N THR A 79 -11.49 24.27 19.70
CA THR A 79 -10.39 23.52 20.35
C THR A 79 -9.03 24.22 20.25
N LEU A 80 -8.92 25.25 19.44
CA LEU A 80 -7.73 26.07 19.26
C LEU A 80 -7.78 27.40 20.05
N GLY A 81 -8.77 27.52 20.93
CA GLY A 81 -8.90 28.68 21.85
C GLY A 81 -9.93 29.72 21.43
N TRP A 82 -10.61 29.58 20.27
CA TRP A 82 -11.71 30.51 19.93
C TRP A 82 -12.81 30.52 21.00
N PRO A 83 -13.42 31.65 21.38
CA PRO A 83 -13.39 32.96 20.71
C PRO A 83 -12.20 33.85 21.07
N ASN A 84 -11.29 33.44 21.94
CA ASN A 84 -10.10 34.20 22.27
C ASN A 84 -9.11 34.18 21.11
N LYS A 85 -8.29 35.21 21.02
CA LYS A 85 -7.18 35.27 20.07
C LYS A 85 -5.98 34.53 20.68
N GLU A 86 -5.82 33.25 20.30
CA GLU A 86 -4.74 32.38 20.75
C GLU A 86 -3.73 32.12 19.62
N GLN A 87 -2.45 32.04 19.96
CA GLN A 87 -1.40 31.72 18.98
C GLN A 87 -1.64 30.37 18.29
N THR A 88 -2.23 29.39 18.98
CA THR A 88 -2.62 28.09 18.43
C THR A 88 -3.66 28.24 17.33
N LEU A 89 -4.62 29.13 17.47
CA LEU A 89 -5.62 29.41 16.44
C LEU A 89 -4.98 30.01 15.19
N ASP A 90 -4.11 30.98 15.31
CA ASP A 90 -3.41 31.62 14.18
C ASP A 90 -2.47 30.65 13.47
N THR A 91 -1.93 29.66 14.20
CA THR A 91 -0.99 28.67 13.65
C THR A 91 -1.69 27.53 12.92
N PHE A 92 -2.79 27.01 13.47
CA PHE A 92 -3.39 25.75 13.04
C PHE A 92 -4.74 25.90 12.33
N TYR A 93 -5.31 27.09 12.26
CA TYR A 93 -6.50 27.36 11.45
C TYR A 93 -6.11 28.19 10.21
N PRO A 94 -6.55 27.79 8.99
CA PRO A 94 -7.31 26.57 8.66
C PRO A 94 -6.48 25.30 8.78
N ASN A 95 -7.14 24.20 9.15
CA ASN A 95 -6.49 22.88 9.25
C ASN A 95 -6.05 22.36 7.87
N SER A 96 -4.97 21.60 7.82
CA SER A 96 -4.45 21.04 6.56
C SER A 96 -5.37 19.98 6.00
N VAL A 97 -5.80 19.01 6.83
CA VAL A 97 -6.58 17.86 6.43
C VAL A 97 -7.61 17.50 7.50
N LEU A 98 -8.85 17.26 7.06
CA LEU A 98 -9.86 16.56 7.85
C LEU A 98 -10.02 15.13 7.37
N VAL A 99 -9.96 14.15 8.29
CA VAL A 99 -10.21 12.73 8.00
C VAL A 99 -11.59 12.37 8.53
N THR A 100 -12.47 11.80 7.68
CA THR A 100 -13.87 11.51 8.04
C THR A 100 -14.44 10.32 7.26
N GLY A 101 -15.53 9.74 7.78
CA GLY A 101 -16.39 8.82 7.02
C GLY A 101 -17.34 9.56 6.08
N PHE A 102 -17.78 8.91 5.02
CA PHE A 102 -18.72 9.50 4.07
C PHE A 102 -20.11 9.75 4.68
N ASP A 103 -20.50 8.96 5.68
CA ASP A 103 -21.80 8.98 6.34
C ASP A 103 -22.04 10.24 7.18
N ILE A 104 -20.99 10.94 7.58
CA ILE A 104 -21.08 12.19 8.35
C ILE A 104 -20.62 13.44 7.57
N ILE A 105 -20.46 13.36 6.27
CA ILE A 105 -20.09 14.53 5.45
C ILE A 105 -21.11 15.66 5.63
N PHE A 106 -22.40 15.37 5.59
CA PHE A 106 -23.44 16.37 5.77
C PHE A 106 -23.58 16.80 7.24
N PHE A 107 -23.62 15.84 8.15
CA PHE A 107 -23.88 16.13 9.57
C PHE A 107 -22.73 16.84 10.25
N TRP A 108 -21.51 16.62 9.83
CA TRP A 108 -20.31 17.16 10.47
C TRP A 108 -19.50 18.08 9.56
N VAL A 109 -19.03 17.59 8.42
CA VAL A 109 -18.14 18.38 7.53
C VAL A 109 -18.81 19.64 7.01
N ALA A 110 -20.01 19.52 6.46
CA ALA A 110 -20.77 20.66 5.93
C ALA A 110 -21.04 21.71 7.02
N ARG A 111 -21.42 21.26 8.22
CA ARG A 111 -21.70 22.15 9.36
C ARG A 111 -20.44 22.83 9.86
N MET A 112 -19.29 22.15 9.95
CA MET A 112 -18.00 22.79 10.28
C MET A 112 -17.63 23.84 9.24
N MET A 113 -17.86 23.58 7.96
CA MET A 113 -17.61 24.55 6.88
C MET A 113 -18.52 25.78 7.02
N MET A 114 -19.82 25.59 7.32
CA MET A 114 -20.77 26.68 7.54
C MET A 114 -20.36 27.54 8.74
N MET A 115 -20.02 26.93 9.87
CA MET A 115 -19.63 27.65 11.09
C MET A 115 -18.25 28.33 10.91
N GLY A 116 -17.29 27.65 10.28
CA GLY A 116 -15.98 28.24 9.98
C GLY A 116 -16.11 29.49 9.09
N ASN A 117 -16.86 29.40 8.01
CA ASN A 117 -17.11 30.56 7.15
C ASN A 117 -17.84 31.70 7.89
N LYS A 118 -18.77 31.34 8.81
CA LYS A 118 -19.53 32.35 9.58
C LYS A 118 -18.68 33.07 10.64
N PHE A 119 -17.90 32.31 11.42
CA PHE A 119 -17.21 32.84 12.59
C PHE A 119 -15.76 33.19 12.33
N MET A 120 -15.10 32.50 11.40
CA MET A 120 -13.69 32.69 11.07
C MET A 120 -13.49 33.36 9.70
N SER A 121 -14.56 33.54 8.90
CA SER A 121 -14.53 34.09 7.54
C SER A 121 -13.64 33.30 6.57
N GLU A 122 -13.32 32.05 6.91
CA GLU A 122 -12.46 31.16 6.13
C GLU A 122 -12.91 29.72 6.28
N THR A 123 -12.75 28.92 5.20
CA THR A 123 -13.04 27.49 5.20
C THR A 123 -12.08 26.75 6.15
N PRO A 124 -12.58 25.86 7.04
CA PRO A 124 -11.77 25.31 8.13
C PRO A 124 -10.74 24.26 7.69
N PHE A 125 -10.79 23.73 6.49
CA PHE A 125 -9.83 22.71 5.99
C PHE A 125 -9.50 22.94 4.53
N LYS A 126 -8.24 22.64 4.17
CA LYS A 126 -7.77 22.65 2.78
C LYS A 126 -8.18 21.38 2.05
N THR A 127 -8.16 20.25 2.74
CA THR A 127 -8.49 18.94 2.19
C THR A 127 -9.41 18.15 3.13
N VAL A 128 -10.37 17.43 2.56
CA VAL A 128 -11.21 16.47 3.29
C VAL A 128 -10.92 15.07 2.73
N TYR A 129 -10.28 14.23 3.56
CA TYR A 129 -10.03 12.85 3.24
C TYR A 129 -11.20 11.96 3.72
N VAL A 130 -11.90 11.36 2.78
CA VAL A 130 -13.04 10.48 3.09
C VAL A 130 -12.59 9.04 3.07
N HIS A 131 -12.46 8.44 4.26
CA HIS A 131 -12.02 7.05 4.40
C HIS A 131 -13.18 6.06 4.19
N ALA A 132 -12.82 4.82 3.86
CA ALA A 132 -13.74 3.70 3.78
C ALA A 132 -14.24 3.27 5.18
N LEU A 133 -15.45 2.73 5.25
CA LEU A 133 -15.97 2.12 6.49
C LEU A 133 -15.54 0.66 6.57
N VAL A 134 -15.17 0.23 7.78
CA VAL A 134 -14.80 -1.17 8.04
C VAL A 134 -16.06 -1.99 8.28
N ARG A 135 -16.19 -3.09 7.54
CA ARG A 135 -17.28 -4.06 7.64
C ARG A 135 -16.74 -5.44 7.96
N ASP A 136 -17.59 -6.32 8.41
CA ASP A 136 -17.24 -7.72 8.62
C ASP A 136 -16.90 -8.44 7.30
N GLU A 137 -16.47 -9.68 7.38
CA GLU A 137 -16.09 -10.50 6.22
C GLU A 137 -17.23 -10.66 5.20
N LYS A 138 -18.49 -10.65 5.67
CA LYS A 138 -19.70 -10.72 4.84
C LYS A 138 -20.14 -9.36 4.28
N GLY A 139 -19.41 -8.28 4.61
CA GLY A 139 -19.74 -6.92 4.20
C GLY A 139 -20.85 -6.26 5.02
N GLN A 140 -21.22 -6.83 6.18
CA GLN A 140 -22.24 -6.26 7.06
C GLN A 140 -21.63 -5.21 7.99
N LYS A 141 -22.43 -4.23 8.39
CA LYS A 141 -22.04 -3.25 9.42
C LYS A 141 -21.81 -3.98 10.73
N MET A 142 -20.66 -3.75 11.34
CA MET A 142 -20.32 -4.28 12.65
C MET A 142 -21.17 -3.64 13.75
N SER A 143 -21.71 -4.45 14.64
CA SER A 143 -22.42 -3.99 15.83
C SER A 143 -22.32 -5.01 16.96
N LYS A 144 -22.29 -4.52 18.21
CA LYS A 144 -22.29 -5.39 19.41
C LYS A 144 -23.50 -6.32 19.46
N SER A 145 -24.67 -5.82 19.01
CA SER A 145 -25.92 -6.60 19.00
C SER A 145 -25.90 -7.78 18.01
N LYS A 146 -25.07 -7.72 16.96
CA LYS A 146 -24.91 -8.80 15.98
C LYS A 146 -23.76 -9.75 16.33
N GLY A 147 -22.92 -9.41 17.31
CA GLY A 147 -21.77 -10.22 17.69
C GLY A 147 -20.67 -10.33 16.60
N ASN A 148 -20.66 -9.41 15.62
CA ASN A 148 -19.73 -9.41 14.50
C ASN A 148 -18.66 -8.30 14.61
N VAL A 149 -18.47 -7.75 15.81
CA VAL A 149 -17.44 -6.73 16.07
C VAL A 149 -16.09 -7.43 16.19
N ILE A 150 -15.14 -6.95 15.43
CA ILE A 150 -13.73 -7.33 15.59
C ILE A 150 -13.10 -6.33 16.56
N ASP A 151 -12.63 -6.82 17.72
CA ASP A 151 -11.91 -5.99 18.68
C ASP A 151 -10.48 -5.76 18.16
N PRO A 152 -10.09 -4.50 17.90
CA PRO A 152 -8.73 -4.20 17.45
C PRO A 152 -7.66 -4.63 18.46
N LEU A 153 -7.94 -4.63 19.77
CA LEU A 153 -6.97 -5.03 20.80
C LEU A 153 -6.67 -6.53 20.73
N GLU A 154 -7.67 -7.38 20.55
CA GLU A 154 -7.48 -8.82 20.36
C GLU A 154 -6.64 -9.12 19.09
N ILE A 155 -6.89 -8.36 18.01
CA ILE A 155 -6.10 -8.47 16.78
C ILE A 155 -4.66 -8.01 16.99
N ILE A 156 -4.44 -6.93 17.73
CA ILE A 156 -3.11 -6.43 18.05
C ILE A 156 -2.32 -7.44 18.89
N ASP A 157 -2.96 -8.04 19.89
CA ASP A 157 -2.34 -9.06 20.74
C ASP A 157 -1.93 -10.30 19.93
N LYS A 158 -2.76 -10.71 18.97
CA LYS A 158 -2.52 -11.93 18.17
C LYS A 158 -1.55 -11.72 17.01
N TYR A 159 -1.64 -10.59 16.30
CA TYR A 159 -0.91 -10.36 15.05
C TYR A 159 0.07 -9.19 15.09
N GLY A 160 -0.01 -8.34 16.09
CA GLY A 160 0.78 -7.11 16.23
C GLY A 160 0.11 -5.88 15.61
N ALA A 161 0.39 -4.72 16.20
CA ALA A 161 -0.19 -3.45 15.77
C ALA A 161 0.20 -3.08 14.32
N ASP A 162 1.44 -3.31 13.93
CA ASP A 162 1.91 -3.03 12.57
C ASP A 162 1.15 -3.82 11.51
N THR A 163 0.82 -5.09 11.80
CA THR A 163 0.05 -5.94 10.91
C THR A 163 -1.36 -5.37 10.68
N LEU A 164 -2.04 -4.95 11.74
CA LEU A 164 -3.36 -4.33 11.64
C LEU A 164 -3.30 -3.00 10.88
N ARG A 165 -2.34 -2.13 11.21
CA ARG A 165 -2.13 -0.85 10.52
C ARG A 165 -1.88 -1.03 9.03
N PHE A 166 -0.98 -1.94 8.67
CA PHE A 166 -0.70 -2.23 7.26
C PHE A 166 -1.93 -2.77 6.53
N THR A 167 -2.67 -3.69 7.15
CA THR A 167 -3.90 -4.25 6.59
C THR A 167 -4.92 -3.15 6.29
N LEU A 168 -5.19 -2.27 7.27
CA LEU A 168 -6.17 -1.20 7.10
C LEU A 168 -5.72 -0.19 6.05
N THR A 169 -4.43 0.15 6.01
CA THR A 169 -3.90 1.08 5.02
C THR A 169 -4.01 0.51 3.60
N SER A 170 -3.63 -0.75 3.39
CA SER A 170 -3.64 -1.38 2.06
C SER A 170 -5.06 -1.65 1.52
N LEU A 171 -6.05 -1.83 2.40
CA LEU A 171 -7.43 -2.09 2.00
C LEU A 171 -8.27 -0.82 1.84
N ASN A 172 -7.80 0.34 2.28
CA ASN A 172 -8.55 1.60 2.27
C ASN A 172 -8.59 2.25 0.88
N THR A 173 -9.25 1.59 -0.07
CA THR A 173 -9.46 2.15 -1.42
C THR A 173 -10.60 3.17 -1.42
N PRO A 174 -10.44 4.35 -2.07
CA PRO A 174 -11.46 5.37 -2.13
C PRO A 174 -12.80 4.83 -2.68
N GLY A 175 -13.91 5.18 -2.00
CA GLY A 175 -15.27 4.86 -2.45
C GLY A 175 -15.72 3.41 -2.26
N ARG A 176 -14.97 2.58 -1.55
CA ARG A 176 -15.36 1.20 -1.23
C ARG A 176 -15.20 0.90 0.25
N ASP A 177 -16.16 0.20 0.85
CA ASP A 177 -16.04 -0.29 2.22
C ASP A 177 -14.98 -1.39 2.32
N VAL A 178 -14.25 -1.38 3.43
CA VAL A 178 -13.23 -2.39 3.73
C VAL A 178 -13.90 -3.62 4.34
N ARG A 179 -13.83 -4.77 3.67
CA ARG A 179 -14.19 -6.06 4.27
C ARG A 179 -12.98 -6.62 5.00
N LEU A 180 -13.05 -6.59 6.32
CA LEU A 180 -11.97 -7.08 7.18
C LEU A 180 -12.22 -8.54 7.53
N SER A 181 -11.21 -9.40 7.26
CA SER A 181 -11.19 -10.79 7.71
C SER A 181 -9.87 -11.10 8.40
N GLU A 182 -9.92 -12.02 9.35
CA GLU A 182 -8.74 -12.45 10.09
C GLU A 182 -7.68 -13.09 9.17
N GLN A 183 -8.11 -13.79 8.13
CA GLN A 183 -7.22 -14.40 7.14
C GLN A 183 -6.38 -13.34 6.40
N ARG A 184 -6.99 -12.21 6.03
CA ARG A 184 -6.25 -11.10 5.38
C ARG A 184 -5.22 -10.48 6.31
N ILE A 185 -5.59 -10.30 7.60
CA ILE A 185 -4.68 -9.77 8.61
C ILE A 185 -3.49 -10.72 8.79
N ALA A 186 -3.75 -12.03 8.93
CA ALA A 186 -2.71 -13.06 9.05
C ALA A 186 -1.74 -13.06 7.85
N GLY A 187 -2.23 -12.81 6.63
CA GLY A 187 -1.41 -12.67 5.43
C GLY A 187 -0.36 -11.56 5.56
N TYR A 188 -0.75 -10.40 6.07
CA TYR A 188 0.18 -9.27 6.23
C TYR A 188 1.16 -9.43 7.40
N ARG A 189 0.90 -10.32 8.38
CA ARG A 189 1.89 -10.69 9.40
C ARG A 189 3.17 -11.25 8.77
N ASN A 190 3.03 -12.04 7.71
CA ASN A 190 4.18 -12.59 7.00
C ASN A 190 5.05 -11.48 6.37
N PHE A 191 4.44 -10.38 5.94
CA PHE A 191 5.17 -9.21 5.44
C PHE A 191 6.07 -8.60 6.52
N VAL A 192 5.54 -8.34 7.72
CA VAL A 192 6.32 -7.81 8.84
C VAL A 192 7.45 -8.79 9.23
N THR A 193 7.16 -10.10 9.21
CA THR A 193 8.16 -11.15 9.46
C THR A 193 9.25 -11.14 8.39
N LYS A 194 8.89 -10.93 7.10
CA LYS A 194 9.85 -10.89 5.98
C LYS A 194 10.86 -9.75 6.15
N ILE A 195 10.41 -8.56 6.57
CA ILE A 195 11.27 -7.41 6.86
C ILE A 195 12.27 -7.74 7.99
N THR A 196 11.76 -8.36 9.07
CA THR A 196 12.61 -8.81 10.18
C THR A 196 13.67 -9.81 9.73
N ASN A 197 13.30 -10.74 8.84
CA ASN A 197 14.24 -11.73 8.32
C ASN A 197 15.27 -11.12 7.36
N ALA A 198 14.90 -10.10 6.58
CA ALA A 198 15.86 -9.33 5.77
C ALA A 198 16.91 -8.64 6.66
N TYR A 199 16.49 -8.07 7.78
CA TYR A 199 17.42 -7.51 8.76
C TYR A 199 18.36 -8.57 9.35
N LYS A 200 17.83 -9.73 9.78
CA LYS A 200 18.63 -10.85 10.31
C LYS A 200 19.65 -11.37 9.27
N PHE A 201 19.26 -11.41 8.00
CA PHE A 201 20.19 -11.74 6.92
C PHE A 201 21.34 -10.73 6.86
N ALA A 202 21.05 -9.45 6.99
CA ALA A 202 22.08 -8.41 7.01
C ALA A 202 23.03 -8.53 8.21
N GLU A 203 22.50 -8.84 9.41
CA GLU A 203 23.32 -9.17 10.59
C GLU A 203 24.21 -10.39 10.31
N PHE A 204 23.65 -11.48 9.79
CA PHE A 204 24.40 -12.70 9.47
C PHE A 204 25.51 -12.51 8.44
N LYS A 205 25.29 -11.67 7.43
CA LYS A 205 26.29 -11.35 6.39
C LYS A 205 27.26 -10.24 6.80
N GLY A 206 27.19 -9.76 8.04
CA GLY A 206 28.07 -8.70 8.57
C GLY A 206 27.89 -7.36 7.84
N ILE A 207 26.67 -7.08 7.40
CA ILE A 207 26.27 -5.75 6.92
C ILE A 207 25.96 -4.88 8.15
N TYR A 208 25.31 -5.45 9.17
CA TYR A 208 25.04 -4.80 10.44
C TYR A 208 25.84 -5.40 11.60
N PRO A 209 26.29 -4.57 12.57
CA PRO A 209 26.14 -3.11 12.59
C PRO A 209 26.95 -2.45 11.48
N PHE A 210 26.37 -1.43 10.84
CA PHE A 210 27.01 -0.72 9.73
C PHE A 210 27.93 0.36 10.27
N THR A 211 29.21 0.29 9.89
CA THR A 211 30.27 1.19 10.39
C THR A 211 30.96 2.00 9.30
N ASP A 212 30.62 1.74 8.04
CA ASP A 212 31.21 2.42 6.90
C ASP A 212 30.41 3.69 6.56
N ASN A 213 31.08 4.84 6.62
CA ASN A 213 30.52 6.15 6.24
C ASN A 213 30.91 6.56 4.82
N GLY A 214 31.41 5.63 3.99
CA GLY A 214 31.78 5.86 2.61
C GLY A 214 30.58 6.25 1.73
N LYS A 215 30.85 6.99 0.66
CA LYS A 215 29.83 7.26 -0.36
C LYS A 215 29.56 5.98 -1.14
N VAL A 216 28.30 5.62 -1.27
CA VAL A 216 27.87 4.52 -2.13
C VAL A 216 28.21 4.85 -3.58
N ASN A 217 29.05 4.02 -4.18
CA ASN A 217 29.44 4.14 -5.59
C ASN A 217 29.34 2.76 -6.26
N PRO A 218 28.14 2.32 -6.62
CA PRO A 218 27.91 1.00 -7.15
C PRO A 218 28.46 0.87 -8.57
N ASN A 219 29.17 -0.23 -8.82
CA ASN A 219 29.67 -0.61 -10.14
C ASN A 219 29.02 -1.88 -10.66
N HIS A 220 28.62 -2.78 -9.76
CA HIS A 220 27.95 -4.03 -10.15
C HIS A 220 26.51 -3.78 -10.60
N ILE A 221 26.08 -4.43 -11.69
CA ILE A 221 24.76 -4.21 -12.31
C ILE A 221 23.60 -4.43 -11.34
N PHE A 222 23.69 -5.40 -10.41
CA PHE A 222 22.65 -5.69 -9.43
C PHE A 222 22.52 -4.58 -8.37
N ASN A 223 23.63 -3.99 -7.95
CA ASN A 223 23.65 -2.87 -7.01
C ASN A 223 23.08 -1.59 -7.67
N ILE A 224 23.43 -1.34 -8.92
CA ILE A 224 22.89 -0.22 -9.70
C ILE A 224 21.38 -0.40 -9.92
N TRP A 225 20.95 -1.62 -10.26
CA TRP A 225 19.55 -1.93 -10.49
C TRP A 225 18.69 -1.69 -9.24
N ILE A 226 19.06 -2.22 -8.07
CA ILE A 226 18.24 -2.05 -6.87
C ILE A 226 18.13 -0.59 -6.43
N ILE A 227 19.17 0.22 -6.62
CA ILE A 227 19.15 1.65 -6.37
C ILE A 227 18.14 2.33 -7.30
N ASN A 228 18.17 1.99 -8.60
CA ASN A 228 17.23 2.53 -9.57
C ASN A 228 15.78 2.15 -9.22
N GLU A 229 15.52 0.88 -8.90
CA GLU A 229 14.16 0.45 -8.50
C GLU A 229 13.70 1.16 -7.22
N PHE A 230 14.62 1.42 -6.27
CA PHE A 230 14.30 2.17 -5.07
C PHE A 230 14.02 3.66 -5.36
N GLN A 231 14.77 4.30 -6.25
CA GLN A 231 14.52 5.68 -6.66
C GLN A 231 13.14 5.84 -7.32
N GLU A 232 12.76 4.89 -8.16
CA GLU A 232 11.43 4.86 -8.77
C GLU A 232 10.31 4.62 -7.74
N LEU A 233 10.56 3.73 -6.76
CA LEU A 233 9.65 3.54 -5.63
C LEU A 233 9.47 4.83 -4.84
N TYR A 234 10.58 5.49 -4.47
CA TYR A 234 10.58 6.72 -3.67
C TYR A 234 9.68 7.79 -4.30
N LYS A 235 9.88 8.08 -5.59
CA LYS A 235 9.08 9.05 -6.34
C LYS A 235 7.59 8.71 -6.30
N LYS A 236 7.24 7.45 -6.60
CA LYS A 236 5.84 6.98 -6.59
C LYS A 236 5.21 7.07 -5.21
N VAL A 237 5.95 6.69 -4.16
CA VAL A 237 5.48 6.76 -2.78
C VAL A 237 5.22 8.21 -2.38
N GLN A 238 6.15 9.12 -2.68
CA GLN A 238 5.99 10.55 -2.40
C GLN A 238 4.76 11.12 -3.11
N GLU A 239 4.62 10.89 -4.42
CA GLU A 239 3.45 11.34 -5.18
C GLU A 239 2.13 10.80 -4.62
N ASN A 240 2.10 9.56 -4.17
CA ASN A 240 0.89 8.96 -3.62
C ASN A 240 0.57 9.47 -2.21
N TYR A 241 1.58 9.81 -1.40
CA TYR A 241 1.35 10.51 -0.13
C TYR A 241 0.76 11.90 -0.35
N GLU A 242 1.28 12.66 -1.31
CA GLU A 242 0.75 13.99 -1.66
C GLU A 242 -0.72 13.93 -2.13
N LYS A 243 -1.11 12.85 -2.82
CA LYS A 243 -2.48 12.61 -3.30
C LYS A 243 -3.36 11.88 -2.27
N TYR A 244 -2.85 11.56 -1.10
CA TYR A 244 -3.54 10.75 -0.07
C TYR A 244 -3.96 9.35 -0.55
N TYR A 245 -3.23 8.75 -1.51
CA TYR A 245 -3.47 7.39 -2.00
C TYR A 245 -2.72 6.36 -1.13
N PHE A 246 -3.07 6.29 0.15
CA PHE A 246 -2.36 5.47 1.14
C PHE A 246 -2.37 3.97 0.81
N HIS A 247 -3.42 3.47 0.18
CA HIS A 247 -3.48 2.09 -0.28
C HIS A 247 -2.43 1.80 -1.37
N GLU A 248 -2.20 2.75 -2.30
CA GLU A 248 -1.15 2.62 -3.31
C GLU A 248 0.25 2.67 -2.68
N VAL A 249 0.45 3.55 -1.68
CA VAL A 249 1.70 3.57 -0.90
C VAL A 249 1.96 2.20 -0.28
N ALA A 250 0.98 1.63 0.43
CA ALA A 250 1.13 0.33 1.07
C ALA A 250 1.41 -0.78 0.04
N ASN A 251 0.70 -0.81 -1.08
CA ASN A 251 0.88 -1.80 -2.15
C ASN A 251 2.27 -1.70 -2.79
N GLN A 252 2.74 -0.50 -3.12
CA GLN A 252 4.05 -0.28 -3.72
C GLN A 252 5.19 -0.68 -2.78
N LEU A 253 5.08 -0.30 -1.49
CA LEU A 253 6.04 -0.71 -0.46
C LEU A 253 6.04 -2.22 -0.26
N TYR A 254 4.87 -2.87 -0.29
CA TYR A 254 4.76 -4.32 -0.21
C TYR A 254 5.47 -5.00 -1.38
N HIS A 255 5.13 -4.61 -2.61
CA HIS A 255 5.70 -5.23 -3.81
C HIS A 255 7.22 -5.04 -3.89
N PHE A 256 7.70 -3.83 -3.65
CA PHE A 256 9.15 -3.60 -3.64
C PHE A 256 9.85 -4.41 -2.55
N THR A 257 9.35 -4.34 -1.32
CA THR A 257 10.00 -5.03 -0.19
C THR A 257 10.00 -6.54 -0.38
N TRP A 258 8.84 -7.10 -0.76
CA TRP A 258 8.71 -8.55 -0.88
C TRP A 258 9.39 -9.07 -2.13
N HIS A 259 8.99 -8.58 -3.30
CA HIS A 259 9.40 -9.17 -4.57
C HIS A 259 10.73 -8.62 -5.07
N THR A 260 10.91 -7.31 -5.07
CA THR A 260 12.13 -6.71 -5.64
C THR A 260 13.32 -6.85 -4.69
N PHE A 261 13.15 -6.45 -3.42
CA PHE A 261 14.26 -6.47 -2.47
C PHE A 261 14.51 -7.86 -1.88
N CYS A 262 13.48 -8.51 -1.30
CA CYS A 262 13.70 -9.77 -0.60
C CYS A 262 13.83 -10.99 -1.54
N ASP A 263 12.97 -11.11 -2.56
CA ASP A 263 12.97 -12.29 -3.42
C ASP A 263 14.09 -12.22 -4.48
N TRP A 264 14.48 -11.00 -4.89
CA TRP A 264 15.52 -10.83 -5.89
C TRP A 264 16.82 -10.25 -5.36
N TYR A 265 16.82 -9.01 -4.84
CA TYR A 265 18.09 -8.37 -4.50
C TYR A 265 18.88 -9.12 -3.41
N ILE A 266 18.21 -9.61 -2.37
CA ILE A 266 18.88 -10.43 -1.34
C ILE A 266 19.51 -11.66 -1.97
N GLU A 267 18.81 -12.37 -2.87
CA GLU A 267 19.37 -13.57 -3.52
C GLU A 267 20.54 -13.24 -4.46
N LEU A 268 20.41 -12.17 -5.26
CA LEU A 268 21.46 -11.69 -6.14
C LEU A 268 22.71 -11.22 -5.37
N SER A 269 22.53 -10.61 -4.20
CA SER A 269 23.60 -10.08 -3.38
C SER A 269 24.44 -11.14 -2.66
N LYS A 270 23.94 -12.37 -2.47
CA LYS A 270 24.64 -13.41 -1.69
C LYS A 270 26.05 -13.68 -2.18
N ASN A 271 26.21 -13.90 -3.49
CA ASN A 271 27.52 -14.15 -4.09
C ASN A 271 28.40 -12.92 -4.13
N LEU A 272 27.81 -11.71 -4.27
CA LEU A 272 28.56 -10.46 -4.25
C LEU A 272 29.12 -10.16 -2.86
N LEU A 273 28.38 -10.50 -1.80
CA LEU A 273 28.84 -10.36 -0.41
C LEU A 273 29.99 -11.32 -0.07
N ASP A 274 30.09 -12.44 -0.78
CA ASP A 274 31.19 -13.40 -0.62
C ASP A 274 32.37 -13.10 -1.55
N ASP A 275 32.23 -12.16 -2.51
CA ASP A 275 33.28 -11.74 -3.45
C ASP A 275 34.01 -10.50 -2.94
N ASN A 276 35.35 -10.58 -2.82
CA ASN A 276 36.17 -9.48 -2.28
C ASN A 276 36.06 -8.19 -3.11
N GLN A 277 35.82 -8.31 -4.43
CA GLN A 277 35.72 -7.16 -5.32
C GLN A 277 34.46 -6.34 -5.10
N PHE A 278 33.31 -7.00 -4.81
CA PHE A 278 32.00 -6.36 -4.76
C PHE A 278 31.38 -6.31 -3.36
N ARG A 279 32.04 -6.92 -2.37
CA ARG A 279 31.52 -7.05 -1.00
C ARG A 279 31.17 -5.71 -0.37
N ASP A 280 32.07 -4.76 -0.39
CA ASP A 280 31.91 -3.50 0.32
C ASP A 280 30.86 -2.61 -0.35
N GLU A 281 30.87 -2.48 -1.69
CA GLU A 281 29.82 -1.76 -2.39
C GLU A 281 28.43 -2.39 -2.19
N THR A 282 28.36 -3.73 -2.10
CA THR A 282 27.12 -4.45 -1.87
C THR A 282 26.60 -4.23 -0.45
N LYS A 283 27.48 -4.22 0.56
CA LYS A 283 27.13 -3.86 1.93
C LYS A 283 26.59 -2.44 2.03
N GLN A 284 27.28 -1.48 1.40
CA GLN A 284 26.87 -0.07 1.36
C GLN A 284 25.53 0.10 0.65
N THR A 285 25.34 -0.56 -0.50
CA THR A 285 24.08 -0.52 -1.26
C THR A 285 22.93 -1.12 -0.48
N PHE A 286 23.13 -2.28 0.15
CA PHE A 286 22.13 -2.92 0.97
C PHE A 286 21.71 -2.03 2.14
N HIS A 287 22.69 -1.49 2.87
CA HIS A 287 22.45 -0.59 3.99
C HIS A 287 21.65 0.64 3.57
N LEU A 288 22.10 1.32 2.49
CA LEU A 288 21.40 2.49 1.95
C LEU A 288 19.94 2.18 1.62
N VAL A 289 19.70 1.17 0.79
CA VAL A 289 18.36 0.84 0.31
C VAL A 289 17.47 0.36 1.47
N PHE A 290 17.98 -0.49 2.36
CA PHE A 290 17.19 -1.03 3.46
C PHE A 290 16.84 0.03 4.50
N ASN A 291 17.79 0.91 4.88
CA ASN A 291 17.51 2.01 5.80
C ASN A 291 16.51 3.00 5.22
N SER A 292 16.67 3.40 3.96
CA SER A 292 15.71 4.28 3.29
C SER A 292 14.33 3.62 3.14
N LEU A 293 14.29 2.30 2.95
CA LEU A 293 13.03 1.53 2.94
C LEU A 293 12.35 1.54 4.32
N LEU A 294 13.10 1.43 5.42
CA LEU A 294 12.54 1.57 6.77
C LEU A 294 11.90 2.95 6.98
N GLN A 295 12.51 4.02 6.45
CA GLN A 295 11.96 5.38 6.50
C GLN A 295 10.62 5.47 5.76
N LEU A 296 10.52 4.92 4.54
CA LEU A 296 9.28 4.93 3.76
C LEU A 296 8.17 4.08 4.37
N LEU A 297 8.52 2.98 5.03
CA LEU A 297 7.59 2.08 5.71
C LEU A 297 7.09 2.64 7.06
N HIS A 298 7.88 3.51 7.70
CA HIS A 298 7.64 3.96 9.07
C HIS A 298 6.25 4.58 9.30
N PRO A 299 5.70 5.43 8.44
CA PRO A 299 4.36 5.99 8.64
C PRO A 299 3.26 4.92 8.71
N VAL A 300 3.47 3.77 8.07
CA VAL A 300 2.48 2.67 8.02
C VAL A 300 2.72 1.65 9.14
N ILE A 301 3.97 1.21 9.34
CA ILE A 301 4.36 0.17 10.30
C ILE A 301 5.48 0.66 11.25
N PRO A 302 5.13 1.61 12.14
CA PRO A 302 6.14 2.34 12.93
C PRO A 302 6.90 1.48 13.93
N PHE A 303 6.27 0.44 14.53
CA PHE A 303 6.90 -0.28 15.64
C PHE A 303 8.06 -1.16 15.18
N ILE A 304 7.90 -1.92 14.12
CA ILE A 304 8.98 -2.78 13.60
C ILE A 304 10.09 -1.95 12.97
N THR A 305 9.75 -0.90 12.23
CA THR A 305 10.73 -0.04 11.58
C THR A 305 11.59 0.71 12.59
N GLU A 306 10.98 1.29 13.64
CA GLU A 306 11.70 1.92 14.76
C GLU A 306 12.62 0.92 15.48
N LYS A 307 12.10 -0.29 15.76
CA LYS A 307 12.88 -1.34 16.44
C LYS A 307 14.12 -1.75 15.62
N LEU A 308 14.00 -1.87 14.30
CA LEU A 308 15.12 -2.23 13.43
C LEU A 308 16.08 -1.08 13.24
N TRP A 309 15.57 0.15 13.09
CA TRP A 309 16.36 1.38 13.01
C TRP A 309 17.22 1.59 14.26
N GLY A 310 16.62 1.52 15.44
CA GLY A 310 17.29 1.77 16.72
C GLY A 310 18.39 0.76 17.08
N LYS A 311 18.52 -0.35 16.33
CA LYS A 311 19.65 -1.27 16.49
C LYS A 311 20.97 -0.71 15.92
N ASN A 312 20.91 0.20 14.95
CA ASN A 312 22.06 0.75 14.25
C ASN A 312 22.21 2.26 14.39
N ASN A 313 21.13 2.96 14.73
CA ASN A 313 21.06 4.41 14.84
C ASN A 313 20.74 4.82 16.27
N LYS A 314 21.21 5.99 16.69
CA LYS A 314 20.96 6.53 18.05
C LYS A 314 19.75 7.46 18.10
N ASP A 315 19.34 7.98 16.95
CA ASP A 315 18.20 8.85 16.77
C ASP A 315 16.89 8.06 16.59
N ILE A 316 15.77 8.74 16.76
CA ILE A 316 14.44 8.17 16.60
C ILE A 316 14.04 8.32 15.12
N LEU A 317 13.66 7.21 14.48
CA LEU A 317 13.26 7.20 13.06
C LEU A 317 12.11 8.16 12.77
N MET A 318 11.17 8.31 13.70
CA MET A 318 10.04 9.23 13.57
C MET A 318 10.45 10.70 13.34
N SER A 319 11.59 11.13 13.88
CA SER A 319 12.11 12.50 13.72
C SER A 319 13.14 12.63 12.59
N HIS A 320 13.48 11.52 11.94
CA HIS A 320 14.42 11.50 10.84
C HIS A 320 13.74 11.94 9.54
N GLN A 321 14.41 12.81 8.77
CA GLN A 321 13.93 13.19 7.44
C GLN A 321 14.19 12.07 6.45
N TRP A 322 13.30 11.89 5.49
CA TRP A 322 13.50 10.90 4.45
C TRP A 322 14.70 11.26 3.57
N ASP A 323 15.65 10.34 3.48
CA ASP A 323 16.81 10.51 2.64
C ASP A 323 16.47 10.13 1.19
N TYR A 324 16.54 11.11 0.30
CA TYR A 324 16.47 10.82 -1.13
C TYR A 324 17.81 10.30 -1.63
N VAL A 325 17.79 9.12 -2.22
CA VAL A 325 18.96 8.49 -2.83
C VAL A 325 19.17 9.10 -4.22
N ASP A 326 19.97 10.15 -4.33
CA ASP A 326 20.32 10.77 -5.62
C ASP A 326 21.62 10.17 -6.17
N LEU A 327 21.53 8.99 -6.73
CA LEU A 327 22.64 8.33 -7.40
C LEU A 327 22.31 8.18 -8.89
N LYS A 328 23.25 8.54 -9.76
CA LYS A 328 23.11 8.34 -11.20
C LYS A 328 23.18 6.85 -11.50
N THR A 329 22.12 6.31 -12.08
CA THR A 329 22.07 4.92 -12.53
C THR A 329 22.23 4.87 -14.04
N VAL A 330 22.97 3.85 -14.51
CA VAL A 330 23.16 3.63 -15.95
C VAL A 330 22.03 2.74 -16.44
N SER A 331 21.19 3.26 -17.32
CA SER A 331 19.99 2.57 -17.82
C SER A 331 20.31 1.21 -18.48
N GLU A 332 21.47 1.08 -19.12
CA GLU A 332 21.94 -0.19 -19.69
C GLU A 332 22.15 -1.25 -18.60
N HIS A 333 22.75 -0.90 -17.46
CA HIS A 333 22.96 -1.84 -16.35
C HIS A 333 21.63 -2.29 -15.72
N VAL A 334 20.68 -1.38 -15.59
CA VAL A 334 19.32 -1.68 -15.13
C VAL A 334 18.63 -2.67 -16.07
N SER A 335 18.73 -2.43 -17.39
CA SER A 335 18.15 -3.30 -18.42
C SER A 335 18.80 -4.68 -18.44
N LYS A 336 20.13 -4.76 -18.30
CA LYS A 336 20.86 -6.03 -18.19
C LYS A 336 20.42 -6.85 -16.99
N THR A 337 20.24 -6.22 -15.84
CA THR A 337 19.75 -6.92 -14.63
C THR A 337 18.31 -7.40 -14.80
N LYS A 338 17.43 -6.60 -15.37
CA LYS A 338 16.05 -7.03 -15.68
C LYS A 338 16.03 -8.24 -16.62
N LEU A 339 16.85 -8.20 -17.67
CA LEU A 339 16.96 -9.31 -18.60
C LEU A 339 17.51 -10.59 -17.92
N PHE A 340 18.48 -10.44 -17.01
CA PHE A 340 18.98 -11.55 -16.20
C PHE A 340 17.91 -12.16 -15.31
N ILE A 341 17.12 -11.34 -14.61
CA ILE A 341 16.01 -11.75 -13.74
C ILE A 341 14.95 -12.49 -14.57
N ASP A 342 14.50 -11.87 -15.66
CA ASP A 342 13.50 -12.46 -16.57
C ASP A 342 13.95 -13.81 -17.11
N PHE A 343 15.25 -13.95 -17.42
CA PHE A 343 15.82 -15.22 -17.87
C PHE A 343 15.76 -16.31 -16.80
N ILE A 344 16.07 -15.97 -15.55
CA ILE A 344 15.98 -16.91 -14.43
C ILE A 344 14.52 -17.34 -14.18
N GLU A 345 13.57 -16.41 -14.27
CA GLU A 345 12.13 -16.72 -14.12
C GLU A 345 11.64 -17.64 -15.22
N GLU A 346 12.05 -17.36 -16.46
CA GLU A 346 11.74 -18.20 -17.60
C GLU A 346 12.30 -19.61 -17.43
N TYR A 347 13.58 -19.68 -17.06
CA TYR A 347 14.22 -20.96 -16.80
C TYR A 347 13.49 -21.77 -15.70
N ARG A 348 13.12 -21.14 -14.59
CA ARG A 348 12.36 -21.80 -13.51
C ARG A 348 10.99 -22.30 -13.97
N SER A 349 10.33 -21.57 -14.85
CA SER A 349 9.07 -22.00 -15.48
C SER A 349 9.27 -23.26 -16.31
N ILE A 350 10.35 -23.31 -17.09
CA ILE A 350 10.71 -24.46 -17.92
C ILE A 350 11.19 -25.67 -17.09
N GLU A 351 12.00 -25.41 -16.06
CA GLU A 351 12.44 -26.44 -15.10
C GLU A 351 11.24 -27.20 -14.51
N LYS A 352 10.20 -26.44 -14.12
CA LYS A 352 8.94 -27.00 -13.62
C LYS A 352 8.18 -27.76 -14.69
N LEU A 353 8.09 -27.19 -15.89
CA LEU A 353 7.38 -27.79 -17.01
C LEU A 353 8.01 -29.13 -17.48
N PHE A 354 9.34 -29.18 -17.48
CA PHE A 354 10.12 -30.35 -17.91
C PHE A 354 10.43 -31.30 -16.77
N GLU A 355 9.96 -31.04 -15.55
CA GLU A 355 10.25 -31.84 -14.36
C GLU A 355 11.76 -32.07 -14.12
N ILE A 356 12.57 -31.06 -14.47
CA ILE A 356 14.01 -31.12 -14.26
C ILE A 356 14.28 -31.13 -12.77
N LYS A 357 14.89 -32.20 -12.27
CA LYS A 357 15.22 -32.35 -10.85
C LYS A 357 16.50 -31.59 -10.48
N LYS A 358 16.69 -31.35 -9.19
CA LYS A 358 17.89 -30.65 -8.70
C LYS A 358 19.19 -31.38 -9.01
N GLU A 359 19.17 -32.70 -8.94
CA GLU A 359 20.26 -33.61 -9.23
C GLU A 359 20.61 -33.73 -10.72
N ASP A 360 19.70 -33.34 -11.62
CA ASP A 360 19.94 -33.45 -13.06
C ASP A 360 21.05 -32.49 -13.50
N THR A 361 22.03 -33.04 -14.23
CA THR A 361 23.07 -32.20 -14.83
C THR A 361 22.51 -31.54 -16.08
N VAL A 362 22.23 -30.25 -15.97
CA VAL A 362 21.70 -29.43 -17.07
C VAL A 362 22.71 -28.35 -17.40
N GLU A 363 23.02 -28.18 -18.65
CA GLU A 363 23.82 -27.08 -19.16
C GLU A 363 22.92 -26.15 -19.99
N ILE A 364 23.12 -24.84 -19.79
CA ILE A 364 22.33 -23.80 -20.44
C ILE A 364 23.24 -22.96 -21.30
N PHE A 365 22.83 -22.65 -22.51
CA PHE A 365 23.56 -21.83 -23.46
C PHE A 365 22.61 -20.94 -24.24
N SER A 366 22.99 -19.67 -24.46
CA SER A 366 22.25 -18.77 -25.34
C SER A 366 23.06 -18.44 -26.60
N LYS A 367 22.40 -18.56 -27.77
CA LYS A 367 22.98 -18.12 -29.06
C LYS A 367 23.04 -16.58 -29.16
N ASN A 368 22.24 -15.89 -28.37
CA ASN A 368 22.30 -14.44 -28.34
C ASN A 368 23.50 -13.97 -27.51
N GLN A 369 24.40 -13.25 -28.16
CA GLN A 369 25.66 -12.81 -27.56
C GLN A 369 25.43 -11.89 -26.33
N LEU A 370 24.43 -11.02 -26.34
CA LEU A 370 24.13 -10.13 -25.23
C LEU A 370 23.72 -10.92 -23.99
N ILE A 371 22.78 -11.89 -24.16
CA ILE A 371 22.31 -12.72 -23.06
C ILE A 371 23.44 -13.60 -22.55
N GLN A 372 24.16 -14.26 -23.45
CA GLN A 372 25.28 -15.11 -23.08
C GLN A 372 26.33 -14.35 -22.28
N THR A 373 26.70 -13.13 -22.70
CA THR A 373 27.62 -12.26 -21.96
C THR A 373 27.08 -11.89 -20.58
N ILE A 374 25.81 -11.51 -20.47
CA ILE A 374 25.18 -11.19 -19.15
C ILE A 374 25.24 -12.41 -18.22
N LEU A 375 24.97 -13.60 -18.74
CA LEU A 375 25.02 -14.82 -17.95
C LEU A 375 26.45 -15.20 -17.55
N GLU A 376 27.43 -15.05 -18.45
CA GLU A 376 28.85 -15.34 -18.18
C GLU A 376 29.44 -14.36 -17.16
N ASP A 377 29.20 -13.06 -17.30
CA ASP A 377 29.62 -12.03 -16.35
C ASP A 377 29.09 -12.28 -14.94
N ASN A 378 27.92 -12.93 -14.84
CA ASN A 378 27.24 -13.25 -13.58
C ASN A 378 27.16 -14.75 -13.31
N LYS A 379 28.07 -15.55 -13.86
CA LYS A 379 28.03 -17.02 -13.85
C LYS A 379 27.83 -17.61 -12.47
N LYS A 380 28.58 -17.16 -11.47
CA LYS A 380 28.45 -17.66 -10.08
C LYS A 380 27.02 -17.47 -9.53
N THR A 381 26.42 -16.30 -9.76
CA THR A 381 25.06 -15.99 -9.34
C THR A 381 24.03 -16.78 -10.12
N PHE A 382 24.23 -16.94 -11.44
CA PHE A 382 23.38 -17.77 -12.29
C PHE A 382 23.35 -19.22 -11.81
N GLU A 383 24.54 -19.85 -11.65
CA GLU A 383 24.65 -21.23 -11.18
C GLU A 383 24.12 -21.43 -9.75
N PHE A 384 24.27 -20.42 -8.88
CA PHE A 384 23.69 -20.45 -7.54
C PHE A 384 22.16 -20.42 -7.56
N LEU A 385 21.55 -19.54 -8.38
CA LEU A 385 20.09 -19.37 -8.43
C LEU A 385 19.37 -20.51 -9.16
N THR A 386 20.00 -21.06 -10.21
CA THR A 386 19.44 -22.15 -11.02
C THR A 386 19.87 -23.53 -10.52
N ARG A 387 21.00 -23.62 -9.80
CA ARG A 387 21.68 -24.87 -9.45
C ARG A 387 22.10 -25.68 -10.68
N LYS A 388 22.30 -25.00 -11.80
CA LYS A 388 22.69 -25.58 -13.09
C LYS A 388 23.94 -24.90 -13.60
N LYS A 389 24.65 -25.58 -14.52
CA LYS A 389 25.87 -25.07 -15.13
C LYS A 389 25.57 -24.22 -16.35
N LEU A 390 26.29 -23.12 -16.48
CA LEU A 390 26.31 -22.34 -17.72
C LEU A 390 27.33 -22.93 -18.67
N SER A 391 26.90 -23.33 -19.88
CA SER A 391 27.77 -23.76 -20.96
C SER A 391 28.29 -22.55 -21.75
N SER A 392 29.54 -22.63 -22.20
CA SER A 392 30.15 -21.64 -23.09
C SER A 392 29.92 -21.93 -24.58
N SER A 393 29.33 -23.09 -24.92
CA SER A 393 29.15 -23.52 -26.31
C SER A 393 27.90 -24.37 -26.48
N HIS A 394 27.42 -24.42 -27.71
CA HIS A 394 26.35 -25.31 -28.12
C HIS A 394 26.70 -26.80 -27.87
N LYS A 395 25.70 -27.62 -27.54
CA LYS A 395 25.78 -29.07 -27.36
C LYS A 395 24.86 -29.76 -28.34
N ASP A 396 25.35 -30.82 -28.97
CA ASP A 396 24.59 -31.57 -30.01
C ASP A 396 23.27 -32.18 -29.51
N ASN A 397 23.16 -32.46 -28.19
CA ASN A 397 21.97 -33.02 -27.59
C ASN A 397 21.23 -31.96 -26.73
N SER A 398 20.80 -30.86 -27.38
CA SER A 398 20.09 -29.77 -26.75
C SER A 398 18.66 -29.62 -27.28
N VAL A 399 17.82 -28.95 -26.45
CA VAL A 399 16.49 -28.49 -26.83
C VAL A 399 16.51 -26.98 -26.86
N THR A 400 16.16 -26.38 -28.00
CA THR A 400 16.03 -24.93 -28.14
C THR A 400 14.69 -24.49 -27.63
N LEU A 401 14.70 -23.45 -26.80
CA LEU A 401 13.53 -22.89 -26.10
C LEU A 401 13.43 -21.40 -26.35
N PRO A 402 12.23 -20.89 -26.57
CA PRO A 402 12.03 -19.44 -26.79
C PRO A 402 12.18 -18.65 -25.50
N PHE A 403 12.84 -17.49 -25.59
CA PHE A 403 12.91 -16.49 -24.52
C PHE A 403 12.81 -15.09 -25.13
N LYS A 404 11.66 -14.43 -24.98
CA LYS A 404 11.39 -13.10 -25.57
C LYS A 404 11.70 -13.10 -27.09
N GLU A 405 12.64 -12.28 -27.51
CA GLU A 405 13.14 -12.18 -28.90
C GLU A 405 14.29 -13.17 -29.18
N PHE A 406 14.69 -13.98 -28.18
CA PHE A 406 15.90 -14.79 -28.21
C PHE A 406 15.57 -16.22 -27.84
N ASP A 407 16.34 -17.15 -28.37
CA ASP A 407 16.28 -18.54 -28.01
C ASP A 407 17.44 -18.93 -27.12
N PHE A 408 17.22 -19.86 -26.22
CA PHE A 408 18.27 -20.52 -25.47
C PHE A 408 18.17 -22.04 -25.57
N GLU A 409 19.27 -22.68 -25.26
CA GLU A 409 19.38 -24.16 -25.36
C GLU A 409 19.56 -24.75 -23.97
N ILE A 410 18.85 -25.84 -23.73
CA ILE A 410 19.05 -26.70 -22.58
C ILE A 410 19.59 -28.04 -23.09
N SER A 411 20.74 -28.45 -22.57
CA SER A 411 21.35 -29.74 -22.81
C SER A 411 21.33 -30.57 -21.54
N THR A 412 20.78 -31.77 -21.62
CA THR A 412 20.86 -32.78 -20.55
C THR A 412 20.74 -34.17 -21.11
N SER A 413 21.51 -35.12 -20.56
CA SER A 413 21.42 -36.54 -20.91
C SER A 413 20.10 -37.20 -20.51
N GLN A 414 19.25 -36.52 -19.77
CA GLN A 414 18.02 -37.06 -19.18
C GLN A 414 16.73 -36.51 -19.82
N ILE A 415 16.82 -35.62 -20.81
CA ILE A 415 15.64 -35.11 -21.51
C ILE A 415 15.05 -36.21 -22.40
N ASP A 416 13.90 -36.71 -22.00
CA ASP A 416 13.03 -37.53 -22.84
C ASP A 416 12.08 -36.61 -23.64
N LYS A 417 12.48 -36.29 -24.88
CA LYS A 417 11.72 -35.42 -25.78
C LYS A 417 10.28 -35.88 -25.96
N SER A 418 10.05 -37.20 -25.96
CA SER A 418 8.72 -37.81 -26.20
C SER A 418 7.80 -37.50 -25.00
N LYS A 419 8.27 -37.67 -23.76
CA LYS A 419 7.50 -37.37 -22.56
C LYS A 419 7.20 -35.86 -22.41
N ILE A 420 8.17 -35.03 -22.78
CA ILE A 420 7.96 -33.59 -22.76
C ILE A 420 6.89 -33.19 -23.77
N LYS A 421 6.93 -33.74 -24.97
CA LYS A 421 5.93 -33.51 -26.02
C LYS A 421 4.53 -33.92 -25.57
N GLU A 422 4.39 -35.11 -24.97
CA GLU A 422 3.12 -35.63 -24.44
C GLU A 422 2.57 -34.68 -23.37
N LYS A 423 3.40 -34.29 -22.39
CA LYS A 423 3.00 -33.39 -21.31
C LYS A 423 2.63 -31.98 -21.80
N LEU A 424 3.37 -31.44 -22.77
CA LEU A 424 3.04 -30.17 -23.40
C LEU A 424 1.68 -30.24 -24.13
N GLN A 425 1.39 -31.35 -24.79
CA GLN A 425 0.10 -31.55 -25.43
C GLN A 425 -1.05 -31.66 -24.42
N GLU A 426 -0.85 -32.36 -23.30
CA GLU A 426 -1.83 -32.43 -22.21
C GLU A 426 -2.10 -31.05 -21.62
N ASN A 427 -1.03 -30.28 -21.31
CA ASN A 427 -1.15 -28.92 -20.79
C ASN A 427 -1.86 -28.02 -21.80
N LYS A 428 -1.52 -28.10 -23.10
CA LYS A 428 -2.19 -27.35 -24.16
C LYS A 428 -3.68 -27.65 -24.18
N SER A 429 -4.06 -28.94 -24.18
CA SER A 429 -5.46 -29.35 -24.15
C SER A 429 -6.21 -28.84 -22.91
N SER A 430 -5.57 -28.82 -21.75
CA SER A 430 -6.14 -28.29 -20.52
C SER A 430 -6.39 -26.76 -20.60
N LEU A 431 -5.38 -26.01 -21.08
CA LEU A 431 -5.48 -24.57 -21.28
C LEU A 431 -6.52 -24.18 -22.33
N GLU A 432 -6.63 -24.95 -23.43
CA GLU A 432 -7.67 -24.72 -24.44
C GLU A 432 -9.07 -24.95 -23.88
N LYS A 433 -9.28 -25.95 -23.02
CA LYS A 433 -10.56 -26.16 -22.33
C LYS A 433 -10.89 -24.99 -21.38
N GLU A 434 -9.91 -24.54 -20.60
CA GLU A 434 -10.08 -23.36 -19.72
C GLU A 434 -10.41 -22.11 -20.53
N LYS A 435 -9.66 -21.86 -21.62
CA LYS A 435 -9.90 -20.76 -22.54
C LYS A 435 -11.32 -20.78 -23.09
N ASN A 436 -11.77 -21.92 -23.61
CA ASN A 436 -13.11 -22.10 -24.15
C ASN A 436 -14.21 -21.78 -23.10
N THR A 437 -13.96 -22.09 -21.82
CA THR A 437 -14.88 -21.76 -20.72
C THR A 437 -14.93 -20.26 -20.47
N ILE A 438 -13.77 -19.61 -20.45
CA ILE A 438 -13.67 -18.14 -20.26
C ILE A 438 -14.29 -17.42 -21.47
N ASP A 439 -14.01 -17.87 -22.69
CA ASP A 439 -14.57 -17.29 -23.92
C ASP A 439 -16.10 -17.37 -23.94
N LYS A 440 -16.68 -18.50 -23.52
CA LYS A 440 -18.12 -18.65 -23.35
C LYS A 440 -18.69 -17.68 -22.30
N ASN A 441 -18.01 -17.50 -21.19
CA ASN A 441 -18.44 -16.55 -20.15
C ASN A 441 -18.39 -15.12 -20.66
N LEU A 442 -17.30 -14.72 -21.32
CA LEU A 442 -17.11 -13.36 -21.85
C LEU A 442 -17.99 -13.06 -23.06
N SER A 443 -18.41 -14.07 -23.83
CA SER A 443 -19.37 -13.93 -24.94
C SER A 443 -20.85 -13.94 -24.50
N ASN A 444 -21.14 -14.32 -23.27
CA ASN A 444 -22.51 -14.35 -22.76
C ASN A 444 -22.92 -12.94 -22.24
N GLU A 445 -23.76 -12.26 -23.00
CA GLU A 445 -24.26 -10.91 -22.65
C GLU A 445 -24.91 -10.86 -21.25
N ASN A 446 -25.63 -11.90 -20.85
CA ASN A 446 -26.21 -12.00 -19.52
C ASN A 446 -25.16 -12.11 -18.40
N PHE A 447 -24.04 -12.76 -18.64
CA PHE A 447 -22.92 -12.82 -17.72
C PHE A 447 -22.23 -11.45 -17.64
N VAL A 448 -21.85 -10.87 -18.79
CA VAL A 448 -21.13 -9.60 -18.86
C VAL A 448 -21.94 -8.44 -18.26
N SER A 449 -23.27 -8.45 -18.43
CA SER A 449 -24.12 -7.40 -17.86
C SER A 449 -24.43 -7.52 -16.35
N LYS A 450 -24.34 -8.73 -15.79
CA LYS A 450 -24.73 -9.00 -14.38
C LYS A 450 -23.54 -9.32 -13.46
N ALA A 451 -22.43 -9.79 -14.01
CA ALA A 451 -21.26 -10.13 -13.22
C ALA A 451 -20.55 -8.87 -12.69
N PRO A 452 -19.92 -8.94 -11.50
CA PRO A 452 -19.07 -7.87 -10.99
C PRO A 452 -17.97 -7.54 -12.00
N LYS A 453 -17.69 -6.25 -12.19
CA LYS A 453 -16.66 -5.78 -13.13
C LYS A 453 -15.29 -6.43 -12.86
N ASP A 454 -14.94 -6.58 -11.59
CA ASP A 454 -13.68 -7.21 -11.17
C ASP A 454 -13.56 -8.66 -11.68
N LEU A 455 -14.67 -9.42 -11.73
CA LEU A 455 -14.68 -10.78 -12.25
C LEU A 455 -14.51 -10.81 -13.78
N ILE A 456 -15.08 -9.84 -14.48
CA ILE A 456 -14.93 -9.70 -15.93
C ILE A 456 -13.48 -9.35 -16.26
N ASP A 457 -12.88 -8.42 -15.52
CA ASP A 457 -11.49 -8.00 -15.73
C ASP A 457 -10.53 -9.17 -15.43
N GLN A 458 -10.74 -9.93 -14.34
CA GLN A 458 -9.99 -11.14 -14.05
C GLN A 458 -10.09 -12.19 -15.17
N ASN A 459 -11.28 -12.42 -15.72
CA ASN A 459 -11.44 -13.34 -16.85
C ASN A 459 -10.68 -12.89 -18.11
N LYS A 460 -10.67 -11.58 -18.41
CA LYS A 460 -9.90 -11.02 -19.53
C LYS A 460 -8.39 -11.16 -19.32
N GLU A 461 -7.92 -10.88 -18.11
CA GLU A 461 -6.51 -11.03 -17.75
C GLU A 461 -6.09 -12.53 -17.85
N ARG A 462 -6.92 -13.45 -17.34
CA ARG A 462 -6.65 -14.88 -17.44
C ARG A 462 -6.67 -15.37 -18.89
N GLN A 463 -7.61 -14.88 -19.72
CA GLN A 463 -7.66 -15.17 -21.16
C GLN A 463 -6.36 -14.75 -21.87
N SER A 464 -5.87 -13.52 -21.56
CA SER A 464 -4.62 -13.01 -22.12
C SER A 464 -3.42 -13.88 -21.70
N SER A 465 -3.35 -14.25 -20.42
CA SER A 465 -2.32 -15.15 -19.89
C SER A 465 -2.34 -16.51 -20.58
N ILE A 466 -3.52 -17.14 -20.74
CA ILE A 466 -3.66 -18.42 -21.42
C ILE A 466 -3.20 -18.32 -22.88
N ASN A 467 -3.53 -17.25 -23.58
CA ASN A 467 -3.09 -17.06 -24.97
C ASN A 467 -1.55 -17.01 -25.07
N MET A 468 -0.88 -16.32 -24.13
CA MET A 468 0.58 -16.28 -24.07
C MET A 468 1.17 -17.67 -23.75
N GLU A 469 0.57 -18.38 -22.78
CA GLU A 469 1.00 -19.75 -22.41
C GLU A 469 0.85 -20.73 -23.59
N LEU A 470 -0.27 -20.68 -24.32
CA LEU A 470 -0.49 -21.50 -25.50
C LEU A 470 0.52 -21.19 -26.61
N SER A 471 0.77 -19.92 -26.91
CA SER A 471 1.76 -19.52 -27.92
C SER A 471 3.16 -20.04 -27.57
N LYS A 472 3.52 -19.98 -26.30
CA LYS A 472 4.79 -20.50 -25.78
C LYS A 472 4.88 -22.00 -25.93
N ILE A 473 3.84 -22.77 -25.56
CA ILE A 473 3.79 -24.21 -25.71
C ILE A 473 3.94 -24.61 -27.19
N ASP A 474 3.25 -23.91 -28.10
CA ASP A 474 3.35 -24.15 -29.52
C ASP A 474 4.76 -23.91 -30.06
N SER A 475 5.41 -22.83 -29.64
CA SER A 475 6.81 -22.58 -30.03
C SER A 475 7.76 -23.67 -29.54
N ILE A 476 7.56 -24.16 -28.30
CA ILE A 476 8.38 -25.25 -27.75
C ILE A 476 8.13 -26.56 -28.51
N LEU A 477 6.87 -26.89 -28.83
CA LEU A 477 6.51 -28.10 -29.58
C LEU A 477 7.12 -28.15 -30.98
N ILE A 478 7.24 -26.98 -31.64
CA ILE A 478 7.92 -26.85 -32.93
C ILE A 478 9.43 -27.16 -32.79
N ASN A 479 10.05 -26.71 -31.73
CA ASN A 479 11.49 -26.85 -31.51
C ASN A 479 11.93 -28.21 -30.92
N ILE A 480 10.99 -29.01 -30.43
CA ILE A 480 11.25 -30.38 -29.93
C ILE A 480 11.12 -31.45 -31.08
N GLN A 481 10.65 -31.04 -32.23
CA GLN A 481 10.63 -31.97 -33.37
C GLN A 481 12.04 -32.36 -33.78
#